data_bcb780bbb1ee78302ecd3622a2769e7e
#
_entry.id   bcb780bbb1ee78302ecd3622a2769e7e
#
_cell.length_a   1.000
_cell.length_b   1.000
_cell.length_c   1.000
_cell.angle_alpha   90.00
_cell.angle_beta   90.00
_cell.angle_gamma   90.00
#
_symmetry.space_group_name_H-M   'P 1'
#
loop_
_entity.id
_entity.type
_entity.pdbx_description
1 polymer ?
#
loop_
_entity_poly.entity_id
_entity_poly.type
_entity_poly.pdbx_seq_one_letter_code
_entity_poly.pdbx_strand_id
1 'polypeptide(L)'
;MSLLRWLRGRLRWRDETGSIPLELAILTPAGLLLISVVVFAGRVAIAHQTLDGAAASAAREASISRTQPAANSAASTAVAQALTQQGLDCSSTLVSVDTTGFASPAGTPATITATVTCVVPLADLAIPGLPGSMTITGTASSPLDTYRER
;
A
#
# COMPACT_ATOMS: atom_id res chain seq x y z
N MET A 1 -23.93 -72.21 -11.06
CA MET A 1 -24.60 -70.90 -11.30
C MET A 1 -24.34 -69.89 -10.18
N SER A 2 -23.13 -69.83 -9.61
CA SER A 2 -22.86 -68.95 -8.45
C SER A 2 -21.68 -67.96 -8.64
N LEU A 3 -20.94 -68.02 -9.74
CA LEU A 3 -19.79 -67.14 -10.02
C LEU A 3 -20.19 -65.77 -10.61
N LEU A 4 -21.33 -65.68 -11.31
CA LEU A 4 -21.79 -64.42 -11.91
C LEU A 4 -22.41 -63.43 -10.88
N ARG A 5 -22.82 -63.90 -9.72
CA ARG A 5 -23.37 -63.00 -8.66
C ARG A 5 -22.27 -62.29 -7.87
N TRP A 6 -21.08 -62.87 -7.79
CA TRP A 6 -19.95 -62.30 -7.05
C TRP A 6 -19.26 -61.17 -7.83
N LEU A 7 -19.27 -61.20 -9.15
CA LEU A 7 -18.70 -60.16 -9.99
C LEU A 7 -19.54 -58.87 -10.06
N ARG A 8 -20.89 -58.98 -9.86
CA ARG A 8 -21.77 -57.81 -9.84
C ARG A 8 -21.66 -56.97 -8.55
N GLY A 9 -21.18 -57.56 -7.47
CA GLY A 9 -21.00 -56.82 -6.18
C GLY A 9 -19.78 -55.91 -6.15
N ARG A 10 -18.76 -56.17 -7.00
CA ARG A 10 -17.51 -55.35 -6.98
C ARG A 10 -17.58 -54.14 -7.92
N LEU A 11 -18.56 -54.03 -8.81
CA LEU A 11 -18.67 -52.86 -9.71
C LEU A 11 -19.46 -51.69 -9.15
N ARG A 12 -20.13 -51.87 -8.00
CA ARG A 12 -20.97 -50.77 -7.43
C ARG A 12 -20.26 -49.86 -6.44
N TRP A 13 -18.98 -50.09 -6.15
CA TRP A 13 -18.21 -49.25 -5.21
C TRP A 13 -17.26 -48.25 -5.89
N ARG A 14 -17.47 -47.97 -7.15
CA ARG A 14 -16.51 -47.19 -7.92
C ARG A 14 -17.03 -45.82 -8.39
N ASP A 15 -18.24 -45.44 -8.04
CA ASP A 15 -18.88 -44.27 -8.64
C ASP A 15 -19.09 -43.03 -7.75
N GLU A 16 -18.68 -43.06 -6.49
CA GLU A 16 -18.90 -41.86 -5.64
C GLU A 16 -17.66 -41.26 -4.96
N THR A 17 -16.51 -41.91 -5.07
CA THR A 17 -15.25 -41.43 -4.46
C THR A 17 -14.39 -40.59 -5.41
N GLY A 18 -14.75 -40.44 -6.67
CA GLY A 18 -13.96 -39.74 -7.68
C GLY A 18 -14.27 -38.23 -7.81
N SER A 19 -15.45 -37.78 -7.35
CA SER A 19 -15.84 -36.37 -7.54
C SER A 19 -15.21 -35.42 -6.51
N ILE A 20 -15.10 -35.85 -5.26
CA ILE A 20 -14.55 -35.01 -4.16
C ILE A 20 -13.09 -34.61 -4.39
N PRO A 21 -12.15 -35.52 -4.72
CA PRO A 21 -10.76 -35.12 -4.99
C PRO A 21 -10.62 -34.28 -6.26
N LEU A 22 -11.43 -34.46 -7.27
CA LEU A 22 -11.41 -33.64 -8.49
C LEU A 22 -11.94 -32.22 -8.21
N GLU A 23 -13.04 -32.12 -7.48
CA GLU A 23 -13.63 -30.84 -7.06
C GLU A 23 -12.65 -30.07 -6.17
N LEU A 24 -12.01 -30.73 -5.20
CA LEU A 24 -11.01 -30.12 -4.35
C LEU A 24 -9.77 -29.66 -5.13
N ALA A 25 -9.35 -30.43 -6.15
CA ALA A 25 -8.21 -30.06 -7.00
C ALA A 25 -8.46 -28.78 -7.82
N ILE A 26 -9.71 -28.49 -8.16
CA ILE A 26 -10.09 -27.26 -8.88
C ILE A 26 -10.33 -26.10 -7.90
N LEU A 27 -11.02 -26.36 -6.78
CA LEU A 27 -11.36 -25.32 -5.80
C LEU A 27 -10.15 -24.82 -5.02
N THR A 28 -9.15 -25.69 -4.74
CA THR A 28 -7.97 -25.30 -3.98
C THR A 28 -7.18 -24.17 -4.65
N PRO A 29 -6.77 -24.25 -5.93
CA PRO A 29 -6.05 -23.14 -6.57
C PRO A 29 -6.92 -21.89 -6.69
N ALA A 30 -8.21 -22.02 -6.94
CA ALA A 30 -9.12 -20.88 -6.99
C ALA A 30 -9.24 -20.17 -5.63
N GLY A 31 -9.34 -20.93 -4.55
CA GLY A 31 -9.35 -20.40 -3.19
C GLY A 31 -8.05 -19.71 -2.81
N LEU A 32 -6.89 -20.28 -3.17
CA LEU A 32 -5.59 -19.67 -2.93
C LEU A 32 -5.41 -18.37 -3.73
N LEU A 33 -5.88 -18.31 -4.97
CA LEU A 33 -5.86 -17.07 -5.76
C LEU A 33 -6.72 -15.99 -5.12
N LEU A 34 -7.92 -16.33 -4.66
CA LEU A 34 -8.79 -15.37 -3.99
C LEU A 34 -8.13 -14.79 -2.74
N ILE A 35 -7.56 -15.64 -1.88
CA ILE A 35 -6.85 -15.21 -0.67
C ILE A 35 -5.66 -14.31 -1.05
N SER A 36 -4.89 -14.67 -2.07
CA SER A 36 -3.74 -13.87 -2.53
C SER A 36 -4.17 -12.48 -3.00
N VAL A 37 -5.29 -12.36 -3.71
CA VAL A 37 -5.84 -11.07 -4.17
C VAL A 37 -6.27 -10.21 -2.97
N VAL A 38 -6.93 -10.80 -1.97
CA VAL A 38 -7.37 -10.07 -0.76
C VAL A 38 -6.16 -9.56 0.03
N VAL A 39 -5.13 -10.41 0.21
CA VAL A 39 -3.89 -10.01 0.90
C VAL A 39 -3.17 -8.90 0.15
N PHE A 40 -3.07 -9.00 -1.17
CA PHE A 40 -2.47 -7.96 -2.01
C PHE A 40 -3.22 -6.62 -1.88
N ALA A 41 -4.55 -6.64 -2.01
CA ALA A 41 -5.36 -5.43 -1.86
C ALA A 41 -5.19 -4.79 -0.48
N GLY A 42 -5.12 -5.61 0.59
CA GLY A 42 -4.85 -5.13 1.95
C GLY A 42 -3.48 -4.44 2.08
N ARG A 43 -2.43 -5.02 1.50
CA ARG A 43 -1.07 -4.42 1.52
C ARG A 43 -1.02 -3.11 0.74
N VAL A 44 -1.68 -3.02 -0.41
CA VAL A 44 -1.78 -1.78 -1.18
C VAL A 44 -2.50 -0.70 -0.38
N ALA A 45 -3.60 -1.03 0.31
CA ALA A 45 -4.33 -0.09 1.15
C ALA A 45 -3.46 0.43 2.31
N ILE A 46 -2.69 -0.44 2.97
CA ILE A 46 -1.75 -0.05 4.03
C ILE A 46 -0.66 0.88 3.48
N ALA A 47 -0.10 0.59 2.30
CA ALA A 47 0.92 1.44 1.68
C ALA A 47 0.38 2.84 1.36
N HIS A 48 -0.86 2.96 0.87
CA HIS A 48 -1.53 4.25 0.68
C HIS A 48 -1.68 5.02 2.00
N GLN A 49 -2.17 4.38 3.07
CA GLN A 49 -2.33 5.02 4.38
C GLN A 49 -0.97 5.47 4.95
N THR A 50 0.08 4.69 4.76
CA THR A 50 1.44 5.05 5.17
C THR A 50 1.91 6.32 4.45
N LEU A 51 1.69 6.42 3.15
CA LEU A 51 2.09 7.60 2.37
C LEU A 51 1.26 8.84 2.70
N ASP A 52 -0.04 8.69 2.94
CA ASP A 52 -0.89 9.80 3.41
C ASP A 52 -0.42 10.30 4.78
N GLY A 53 -0.09 9.39 5.69
CA GLY A 53 0.50 9.73 7.00
C GLY A 53 1.87 10.42 6.88
N ALA A 54 2.73 9.94 5.98
CA ALA A 54 4.02 10.56 5.70
C ALA A 54 3.85 11.98 5.10
N ALA A 55 2.91 12.16 4.18
CA ALA A 55 2.58 13.46 3.60
C ALA A 55 2.03 14.43 4.66
N ALA A 56 1.17 13.95 5.56
CA ALA A 56 0.64 14.76 6.68
C ALA A 56 1.75 15.22 7.62
N SER A 57 2.68 14.33 7.97
CA SER A 57 3.86 14.67 8.78
C SER A 57 4.75 15.69 8.07
N ALA A 58 5.01 15.48 6.76
CA ALA A 58 5.79 16.41 5.95
C ALA A 58 5.16 17.80 5.85
N ALA A 59 3.84 17.88 5.60
CA ALA A 59 3.12 19.14 5.54
C ALA A 59 3.15 19.89 6.87
N ARG A 60 3.04 19.16 7.99
CA ARG A 60 3.11 19.72 9.33
C ARG A 60 4.51 20.27 9.64
N GLU A 61 5.57 19.49 9.41
CA GLU A 61 6.95 19.94 9.63
C GLU A 61 7.33 21.11 8.72
N ALA A 62 6.86 21.10 7.47
CA ALA A 62 7.03 22.22 6.56
C ALA A 62 6.31 23.48 7.05
N SER A 63 5.10 23.37 7.61
CA SER A 63 4.28 24.51 8.02
C SER A 63 4.84 25.26 9.22
N ILE A 64 5.62 24.62 10.09
CA ILE A 64 6.29 25.27 11.23
C ILE A 64 7.67 25.82 10.89
N SER A 65 8.19 25.52 9.70
CA SER A 65 9.48 26.03 9.23
C SER A 65 9.40 27.51 8.88
N ARG A 66 10.50 28.25 9.07
CA ARG A 66 10.55 29.71 8.84
C ARG A 66 10.90 30.08 7.41
N THR A 67 11.54 29.20 6.65
CA THR A 67 12.01 29.45 5.29
C THR A 67 11.66 28.28 4.36
N GLN A 68 11.51 28.56 3.07
CA GLN A 68 11.23 27.52 2.07
C GLN A 68 12.30 26.41 2.03
N PRO A 69 13.62 26.69 2.06
CA PRO A 69 14.63 25.64 2.10
C PRO A 69 14.53 24.76 3.35
N ALA A 70 14.27 25.38 4.52
CA ALA A 70 14.08 24.64 5.76
C ALA A 70 12.81 23.76 5.71
N ALA A 71 11.72 24.26 5.13
CA ALA A 71 10.48 23.50 4.94
C ALA A 71 10.70 22.26 4.07
N ASN A 72 11.39 22.39 2.94
CA ASN A 72 11.70 21.26 2.07
C ASN A 72 12.58 20.21 2.76
N SER A 73 13.60 20.66 3.52
CA SER A 73 14.49 19.78 4.27
C SER A 73 13.75 19.03 5.40
N ALA A 74 12.92 19.76 6.18
CA ALA A 74 12.13 19.19 7.27
C ALA A 74 11.12 18.17 6.74
N ALA A 75 10.42 18.50 5.63
CA ALA A 75 9.49 17.59 4.99
C ALA A 75 10.15 16.29 4.51
N SER A 76 11.30 16.40 3.86
CA SER A 76 12.05 15.23 3.38
C SER A 76 12.51 14.33 4.53
N THR A 77 12.97 14.93 5.63
CA THR A 77 13.37 14.21 6.84
C THR A 77 12.17 13.49 7.48
N ALA A 78 11.04 14.18 7.61
CA ALA A 78 9.81 13.62 8.18
C ALA A 78 9.31 12.44 7.37
N VAL A 79 9.34 12.54 6.02
CA VAL A 79 8.96 11.42 5.12
C VAL A 79 9.89 10.22 5.32
N ALA A 80 11.22 10.44 5.32
CA ALA A 80 12.19 9.35 5.48
C ALA A 80 11.98 8.61 6.82
N GLN A 81 11.73 9.35 7.90
CA GLN A 81 11.44 8.79 9.22
C GLN A 81 10.11 8.01 9.22
N ALA A 82 9.05 8.56 8.63
CA ALA A 82 7.75 7.91 8.57
C ALA A 82 7.80 6.58 7.78
N LEU A 83 8.46 6.57 6.62
CA LEU A 83 8.63 5.36 5.81
C LEU A 83 9.43 4.29 6.55
N THR A 84 10.53 4.67 7.21
CA THR A 84 11.34 3.75 8.01
C THR A 84 10.56 3.16 9.18
N GLN A 85 9.78 3.97 9.90
CA GLN A 85 8.98 3.52 11.04
C GLN A 85 7.86 2.57 10.63
N GLN A 86 7.29 2.75 9.46
CA GLN A 86 6.22 1.92 8.92
C GLN A 86 6.74 0.70 8.12
N GLY A 87 8.05 0.61 7.90
CA GLY A 87 8.66 -0.48 7.16
C GLY A 87 8.22 -0.54 5.69
N LEU A 88 7.96 0.63 5.08
CA LEU A 88 7.63 0.73 3.66
C LEU A 88 8.90 1.01 2.85
N ASP A 89 9.36 0.02 2.10
CA ASP A 89 10.53 0.13 1.25
C ASP A 89 10.15 0.70 -0.12
N CYS A 90 10.68 1.88 -0.43
CA CYS A 90 10.51 2.54 -1.72
C CYS A 90 11.80 2.39 -2.54
N SER A 91 11.71 1.89 -3.77
CA SER A 91 12.85 1.91 -4.70
C SER A 91 13.22 3.32 -5.13
N SER A 92 12.26 4.24 -5.13
CA SER A 92 12.48 5.68 -5.23
C SER A 92 11.40 6.45 -4.48
N THR A 93 11.78 7.57 -3.85
CA THR A 93 10.88 8.46 -3.13
C THR A 93 11.06 9.88 -3.66
N LEU A 94 9.96 10.52 -4.04
CA LEU A 94 9.92 11.93 -4.40
C LEU A 94 9.02 12.68 -3.40
N VAL A 95 9.57 13.74 -2.80
CA VAL A 95 8.85 14.63 -1.90
C VAL A 95 8.74 15.99 -2.56
N SER A 96 7.53 16.47 -2.75
CA SER A 96 7.23 17.80 -3.28
C SER A 96 6.44 18.59 -2.27
N VAL A 97 6.88 19.80 -1.95
CA VAL A 97 6.19 20.69 -1.02
C VAL A 97 5.81 21.96 -1.76
N ASP A 98 4.52 22.27 -1.79
CA ASP A 98 4.05 23.57 -2.26
C ASP A 98 4.31 24.62 -1.21
N THR A 99 5.32 25.43 -1.46
CA THR A 99 5.78 26.50 -0.56
C THR A 99 5.21 27.88 -0.94
N THR A 100 4.25 27.98 -1.83
CA THR A 100 3.66 29.25 -2.29
C THR A 100 3.01 30.03 -1.14
N GLY A 101 2.48 29.31 -0.14
CA GLY A 101 1.93 29.90 1.09
C GLY A 101 2.91 30.78 1.87
N PHE A 102 4.22 30.57 1.70
CA PHE A 102 5.24 31.42 2.32
C PHE A 102 5.27 32.86 1.78
N ALA A 103 4.75 33.08 0.57
CA ALA A 103 4.67 34.40 -0.02
C ALA A 103 3.46 35.24 0.47
N SER A 104 2.51 34.60 1.16
CA SER A 104 1.31 35.27 1.67
C SER A 104 1.65 36.29 2.74
N PRO A 105 1.03 37.49 2.77
CA PRO A 105 1.23 38.49 3.80
C PRO A 105 0.89 37.96 5.20
N ALA A 106 1.55 38.51 6.23
CA ALA A 106 1.19 38.21 7.62
C ALA A 106 -0.29 38.58 7.87
N GLY A 107 -1.01 37.78 8.62
CA GLY A 107 -2.45 37.95 8.84
C GLY A 107 -3.35 37.28 7.77
N THR A 108 -2.78 36.77 6.68
CA THR A 108 -3.54 36.07 5.63
C THR A 108 -3.43 34.56 5.83
N PRO A 109 -4.56 33.82 5.92
CA PRO A 109 -4.53 32.37 6.00
C PRO A 109 -3.86 31.76 4.75
N ALA A 110 -2.94 30.84 4.97
CA ALA A 110 -2.24 30.11 3.91
C ALA A 110 -2.07 28.65 4.32
N THR A 111 -1.86 27.78 3.35
CA THR A 111 -1.63 26.34 3.56
C THR A 111 -0.35 25.90 2.87
N ILE A 112 0.28 24.88 3.44
CA ILE A 112 1.36 24.13 2.80
C ILE A 112 0.81 22.78 2.42
N THR A 113 1.03 22.37 1.19
CA THR A 113 0.66 21.02 0.71
C THR A 113 1.92 20.23 0.44
N ALA A 114 2.00 19.04 1.00
CA ALA A 114 3.07 18.07 0.73
C ALA A 114 2.51 16.89 -0.07
N THR A 115 3.23 16.51 -1.12
CA THR A 115 2.95 15.32 -1.93
C THR A 115 4.15 14.40 -1.86
N VAL A 116 3.91 13.15 -1.50
CA VAL A 116 4.91 12.10 -1.42
C VAL A 116 4.58 11.03 -2.43
N THR A 117 5.50 10.75 -3.34
CA THR A 117 5.38 9.68 -4.33
C THR A 117 6.42 8.62 -4.04
N CYS A 118 6.00 7.37 -3.93
CA CYS A 118 6.84 6.21 -3.67
C CYS A 118 6.63 5.17 -4.77
N VAL A 119 7.71 4.63 -5.29
CA VAL A 119 7.69 3.48 -6.19
C VAL A 119 8.00 2.23 -5.37
N VAL A 120 7.00 1.38 -5.17
CA VAL A 120 7.09 0.16 -4.37
C VAL A 120 7.25 -1.04 -5.28
N PRO A 121 8.25 -1.92 -5.07
CA PRO A 121 8.36 -3.17 -5.81
C PRO A 121 7.15 -4.07 -5.55
N LEU A 122 6.62 -4.71 -6.60
CA LEU A 122 5.49 -5.65 -6.44
C LEU A 122 5.86 -6.89 -5.61
N ALA A 123 7.15 -7.23 -5.58
CA ALA A 123 7.66 -8.31 -4.73
C ALA A 123 7.39 -8.06 -3.24
N ASP A 124 7.38 -6.80 -2.79
CA ASP A 124 7.14 -6.42 -1.39
C ASP A 124 5.63 -6.35 -1.08
N LEU A 125 4.80 -6.07 -2.10
CA LEU A 125 3.34 -5.96 -1.96
C LEU A 125 2.62 -7.30 -2.11
N ALA A 126 3.12 -8.22 -2.94
CA ALA A 126 2.42 -9.45 -3.30
C ALA A 126 3.23 -10.71 -2.96
N ILE A 127 3.93 -11.24 -3.93
CA ILE A 127 4.67 -12.50 -3.87
C ILE A 127 6.14 -12.20 -4.14
N PRO A 128 7.07 -12.66 -3.28
CA PRO A 128 8.50 -12.51 -3.54
C PRO A 128 8.88 -13.05 -4.92
N GLY A 129 9.60 -12.23 -5.70
CA GLY A 129 10.01 -12.58 -7.06
C GLY A 129 9.04 -12.15 -8.17
N LEU A 130 7.90 -11.51 -7.86
CA LEU A 130 7.04 -10.93 -8.87
C LEU A 130 7.71 -9.69 -9.50
N PRO A 131 7.99 -9.66 -10.80
CA PRO A 131 8.62 -8.51 -11.44
C PRO A 131 7.65 -7.33 -11.55
N GLY A 132 8.18 -6.11 -11.45
CA GLY A 132 7.43 -4.88 -11.62
C GLY A 132 7.38 -4.03 -10.36
N SER A 133 6.80 -2.84 -10.49
CA SER A 133 6.63 -1.87 -9.42
C SER A 133 5.30 -1.13 -9.57
N MET A 134 4.80 -0.59 -8.46
CA MET A 134 3.61 0.25 -8.40
C MET A 134 3.99 1.62 -7.84
N THR A 135 3.51 2.68 -8.47
CA THR A 135 3.66 4.04 -7.95
C THR A 135 2.47 4.38 -7.08
N ILE A 136 2.73 4.77 -5.84
CA ILE A 136 1.73 5.19 -4.87
C ILE A 136 2.02 6.63 -4.49
N THR A 137 0.98 7.45 -4.36
CA THR A 137 1.11 8.86 -4.01
C THR A 137 0.19 9.18 -2.84
N GLY A 138 0.75 9.87 -1.83
CA GLY A 138 0.01 10.44 -0.72
C GLY A 138 0.10 11.97 -0.75
N THR A 139 -0.96 12.66 -0.37
CA THR A 139 -1.00 14.13 -0.34
C THR A 139 -1.71 14.61 0.92
N ALA A 140 -1.12 15.61 1.57
CA ALA A 140 -1.73 16.24 2.74
C ALA A 140 -1.41 17.72 2.80
N SER A 141 -2.26 18.48 3.50
CA SER A 141 -2.10 19.92 3.68
C SER A 141 -2.10 20.28 5.17
N SER A 142 -1.31 21.28 5.52
CA SER A 142 -1.25 21.85 6.87
C SER A 142 -1.40 23.37 6.81
N PRO A 143 -2.18 23.97 7.72
CA PRO A 143 -2.27 25.43 7.79
C PRO A 143 -0.94 26.03 8.23
N LEU A 144 -0.61 27.16 7.63
CA LEU A 144 0.54 27.96 7.97
C LEU A 144 0.18 28.92 9.11
N ASP A 145 1.09 29.13 10.06
CA ASP A 145 0.85 30.12 11.11
C ASP A 145 0.66 31.51 10.50
N THR A 146 -0.50 32.11 10.77
CA THR A 146 -0.91 33.39 10.24
C THR A 146 -0.11 34.56 10.84
N TYR A 147 0.41 34.39 12.09
CA TYR A 147 1.10 35.41 12.86
C TYR A 147 2.62 35.20 12.97
N ARG A 148 3.19 34.34 12.14
CA ARG A 148 4.64 34.10 12.18
C ARG A 148 5.43 35.34 11.83
N GLU A 149 6.50 35.60 12.62
CA GLU A 149 7.51 36.59 12.26
C GLU A 149 8.35 36.10 11.08
N ARG A 150 8.69 36.99 10.18
CA ARG A 150 9.53 36.74 8.99
C ARG A 150 10.98 37.15 9.26
#